data_26e336a3fbabf502eac5b114e3aecdc0
#
_entry.id   26e336a3fbabf502eac5b114e3aecdc0
#
_cell.length_a   1.000
_cell.length_b   1.000
_cell.length_c   1.000
_cell.angle_alpha   90.00
_cell.angle_beta   90.00
_cell.angle_gamma   90.00
#
_symmetry.space_group_name_H-M   'P 1'
#
loop_
_entity.id
_entity.type
_entity.pdbx_description
1 polymer ?
#
loop_
_entity_poly.entity_id
_entity_poly.type
_entity_poly.pdbx_seq_one_letter_code
_entity_poly.pdbx_strand_id
1 'polypeptide(L)'
;METACARSLTLAVPEWPGHRPGQHVDVRLTAEDGYQVERSYSIASPPEDKPRVTITVERLGDGEVSPYLVDEVRLGDRLELRGPIGGHFVWEVQMGGPLLLVGGGSGIVPLMAMIRHRQAVRGTVPTRLLYSSRSEDEVFYRDELKGLPRSDGGVEVIYTLTRRQPSGWAGYARRVDIDLLRDVAWPADARPLAYVCGPTQFVETVATGLVTLGYDPIRVKTERFGPTGGG
;
A
#
# COMPACT_ATOMS: atom_id res chain seq x y z
N MET A 1 -12.60 -8.84 5.87
CA MET A 1 -12.25 -9.18 4.46
C MET A 1 -12.20 -7.87 3.68
N GLU A 2 -11.14 -7.66 2.91
CA GLU A 2 -11.04 -6.49 2.02
C GLU A 2 -11.65 -6.79 0.66
N THR A 3 -11.35 -7.99 0.14
CA THR A 3 -11.90 -8.53 -1.11
C THR A 3 -12.12 -10.04 -0.94
N ALA A 4 -12.61 -10.71 -1.98
CA ALA A 4 -12.74 -12.18 -1.97
C ALA A 4 -11.39 -12.91 -1.77
N CYS A 5 -10.26 -12.25 -2.09
CA CYS A 5 -8.92 -12.82 -2.01
C CYS A 5 -7.99 -12.05 -1.06
N ALA A 6 -8.48 -11.08 -0.27
CA ALA A 6 -7.63 -10.31 0.61
C ALA A 6 -8.26 -10.10 1.99
N ARG A 7 -7.44 -10.21 3.01
CA ARG A 7 -7.85 -10.12 4.42
C ARG A 7 -6.91 -9.25 5.21
N SER A 8 -7.47 -8.34 6.02
CA SER A 8 -6.73 -7.61 7.04
C SER A 8 -6.70 -8.40 8.35
N LEU A 9 -5.53 -8.53 8.94
CA LEU A 9 -5.27 -9.17 10.22
C LEU A 9 -4.73 -8.13 11.19
N THR A 10 -5.46 -7.87 12.26
CA THR A 10 -5.00 -6.99 13.34
C THR A 10 -4.43 -7.84 14.47
N LEU A 11 -3.16 -7.64 14.75
CA LEU A 11 -2.36 -8.39 15.71
C LEU A 11 -2.12 -7.53 16.95
N ALA A 12 -2.34 -8.10 18.13
CA ALA A 12 -1.95 -7.50 19.39
C ALA A 12 -0.48 -7.84 19.66
N VAL A 13 0.39 -6.83 19.74
CA VAL A 13 1.82 -6.99 19.96
C VAL A 13 2.23 -6.14 21.17
N PRO A 14 2.08 -6.65 22.41
CA PRO A 14 2.23 -5.86 23.65
C PRO A 14 3.55 -5.07 23.74
N GLU A 15 4.65 -5.66 23.30
CA GLU A 15 5.99 -5.04 23.33
C GLU A 15 6.39 -4.41 22.00
N TRP A 16 5.40 -4.04 21.16
CA TRP A 16 5.68 -3.41 19.87
C TRP A 16 6.49 -2.13 20.05
N PRO A 17 7.69 -2.00 19.44
CA PRO A 17 8.53 -0.81 19.62
C PRO A 17 7.92 0.44 18.95
N GLY A 18 6.92 0.26 18.10
CA GLY A 18 6.39 1.24 17.18
C GLY A 18 6.96 1.00 15.78
N HIS A 19 6.34 1.65 14.79
CA HIS A 19 6.79 1.59 13.40
C HIS A 19 6.58 2.95 12.74
N ARG A 20 7.11 3.10 11.52
CA ARG A 20 6.89 4.27 10.66
C ARG A 20 6.04 3.85 9.47
N PRO A 21 5.11 4.72 8.98
CA PRO A 21 4.26 4.37 7.82
C PRO A 21 5.09 4.02 6.60
N GLY A 22 4.80 2.87 5.99
CA GLY A 22 5.56 2.31 4.87
C GLY A 22 6.56 1.22 5.24
N GLN A 23 6.73 0.89 6.53
CA GLN A 23 7.49 -0.27 6.97
C GLN A 23 6.68 -1.57 6.83
N HIS A 24 7.36 -2.70 6.90
CA HIS A 24 6.78 -4.03 6.86
C HIS A 24 7.21 -4.89 8.06
N VAL A 25 6.57 -6.03 8.19
CA VAL A 25 6.96 -7.13 9.08
C VAL A 25 7.14 -8.39 8.27
N ASP A 26 8.05 -9.25 8.72
CA ASP A 26 8.09 -10.63 8.26
C ASP A 26 7.20 -11.49 9.17
N VAL A 27 6.35 -12.29 8.55
CA VAL A 27 5.53 -13.30 9.24
C VAL A 27 6.15 -14.65 8.98
N ARG A 28 6.49 -15.39 10.05
CA ARG A 28 7.04 -16.73 9.99
C ARG A 28 5.98 -17.74 10.41
N LEU A 29 5.85 -18.79 9.63
CA LEU A 29 5.10 -19.99 9.98
C LEU A 29 6.08 -21.14 10.20
N THR A 30 5.80 -21.95 11.22
CA THR A 30 6.58 -23.16 11.54
C THR A 30 5.63 -24.35 11.49
N ALA A 31 5.92 -25.32 10.63
CA ALA A 31 5.19 -26.57 10.55
C ALA A 31 5.55 -27.52 11.69
N GLU A 32 4.74 -28.57 11.92
CA GLU A 32 4.95 -29.54 13.01
C GLU A 32 6.30 -30.30 12.91
N ASP A 33 6.80 -30.49 11.70
CA ASP A 33 8.11 -31.12 11.42
C ASP A 33 9.29 -30.17 11.59
N GLY A 34 9.05 -28.90 11.95
CA GLY A 34 10.05 -27.85 12.13
C GLY A 34 10.42 -27.08 10.86
N TYR A 35 9.78 -27.38 9.70
CA TYR A 35 9.95 -26.57 8.50
C TYR A 35 9.46 -25.14 8.74
N GLN A 36 10.24 -24.17 8.29
CA GLN A 36 9.92 -22.75 8.46
C GLN A 36 9.85 -22.03 7.12
N VAL A 37 8.85 -21.16 7.00
CA VAL A 37 8.69 -20.27 5.85
C VAL A 37 8.34 -18.86 6.34
N GLU A 38 8.96 -17.85 5.72
CA GLU A 38 8.80 -16.45 6.10
C GLU A 38 8.41 -15.62 4.89
N ARG A 39 7.48 -14.66 5.06
CA ARG A 39 7.08 -13.71 4.02
C ARG A 39 6.88 -12.33 4.62
N SER A 40 7.29 -11.33 3.85
CA SER A 40 7.15 -9.91 4.21
C SER A 40 5.78 -9.38 3.87
N TYR A 41 5.19 -8.64 4.82
CA TYR A 41 3.90 -7.96 4.66
C TYR A 41 4.00 -6.51 5.12
N SER A 42 3.61 -5.59 4.24
CA SER A 42 3.55 -4.17 4.60
C SER A 42 2.57 -3.96 5.74
N ILE A 43 2.93 -3.08 6.67
CA ILE A 43 2.05 -2.66 7.76
C ILE A 43 1.00 -1.73 7.17
N ALA A 44 -0.27 -2.02 7.44
CA ALA A 44 -1.42 -1.25 6.99
C ALA A 44 -1.88 -0.22 8.03
N SER A 45 -1.68 -0.51 9.33
CA SER A 45 -2.06 0.41 10.42
C SER A 45 -1.11 1.60 10.51
N PRO A 46 -1.59 2.75 11.01
CA PRO A 46 -0.72 3.85 11.38
C PRO A 46 0.03 3.53 12.68
N PRO A 47 1.17 4.19 12.96
CA PRO A 47 1.91 3.99 14.21
C PRO A 47 1.12 4.37 15.47
N GLU A 48 0.11 5.21 15.36
CA GLU A 48 -0.78 5.65 16.42
C GLU A 48 -1.66 4.52 16.99
N ASP A 49 -1.83 3.43 16.25
CA ASP A 49 -2.62 2.26 16.70
C ASP A 49 -1.87 1.36 17.69
N LYS A 50 -0.61 1.67 18.03
CA LYS A 50 0.18 0.93 19.00
C LYS A 50 -0.64 0.62 20.28
N PRO A 51 -0.63 -0.62 20.81
CA PRO A 51 0.29 -1.73 20.48
C PRO A 51 -0.24 -2.70 19.40
N ARG A 52 -1.20 -2.30 18.61
CA ARG A 52 -1.74 -3.13 17.52
C ARG A 52 -1.00 -2.87 16.22
N VAL A 53 -0.84 -3.94 15.44
CA VAL A 53 -0.27 -3.90 14.09
C VAL A 53 -1.26 -4.59 13.15
N THR A 54 -1.65 -3.92 12.10
CA THR A 54 -2.51 -4.51 11.06
C THR A 54 -1.68 -4.74 9.80
N ILE A 55 -1.74 -5.95 9.28
CA ILE A 55 -1.23 -6.30 7.95
C ILE A 55 -2.42 -6.65 7.05
N THR A 56 -2.29 -6.44 5.75
CA THR A 56 -3.29 -6.89 4.77
C THR A 56 -2.64 -7.86 3.81
N VAL A 57 -3.19 -9.04 3.74
CA VAL A 57 -2.65 -10.18 3.00
C VAL A 57 -3.53 -10.46 1.79
N GLU A 58 -2.93 -10.45 0.61
CA GLU A 58 -3.53 -10.96 -0.62
C GLU A 58 -3.18 -12.44 -0.77
N ARG A 59 -4.20 -13.27 -1.00
CA ARG A 59 -4.05 -14.72 -1.17
C ARG A 59 -3.44 -15.04 -2.55
N LEU A 60 -2.25 -15.60 -2.55
CA LEU A 60 -1.59 -16.13 -3.75
C LEU A 60 -1.89 -17.62 -3.86
N GLY A 61 -2.40 -18.06 -5.02
CA GLY A 61 -2.92 -19.43 -5.20
C GLY A 61 -1.90 -20.54 -4.98
N ASP A 62 -0.64 -20.26 -5.30
CA ASP A 62 0.52 -21.17 -5.18
C ASP A 62 1.45 -20.81 -4.01
N GLY A 63 1.05 -19.87 -3.16
CA GLY A 63 1.82 -19.46 -1.98
C GLY A 63 1.57 -20.40 -0.79
N GLU A 64 2.56 -20.55 0.10
CA GLU A 64 2.44 -21.33 1.32
C GLU A 64 1.90 -20.51 2.50
N VAL A 65 2.31 -19.25 2.63
CA VAL A 65 2.00 -18.40 3.79
C VAL A 65 0.67 -17.63 3.59
N SER A 66 0.45 -17.02 2.43
CA SER A 66 -0.73 -16.18 2.22
C SER A 66 -2.05 -16.96 2.24
N PRO A 67 -2.19 -18.20 1.70
CA PRO A 67 -3.40 -19.00 1.89
C PRO A 67 -3.68 -19.30 3.36
N TYR A 68 -2.67 -19.70 4.13
CA TYR A 68 -2.84 -19.96 5.56
C TYR A 68 -3.34 -18.71 6.30
N LEU A 69 -2.73 -17.55 6.07
CA LEU A 69 -3.12 -16.29 6.72
C LEU A 69 -4.53 -15.84 6.36
N VAL A 70 -4.96 -16.08 5.12
CA VAL A 70 -6.29 -15.66 4.64
C VAL A 70 -7.38 -16.67 5.04
N ASP A 71 -7.11 -17.96 4.88
CA ASP A 71 -8.13 -19.01 4.98
C ASP A 71 -8.19 -19.64 6.38
N GLU A 72 -7.03 -19.86 7.04
CA GLU A 72 -6.92 -20.70 8.24
C GLU A 72 -6.86 -19.90 9.56
N VAL A 73 -6.14 -18.77 9.59
CA VAL A 73 -5.93 -17.99 10.83
C VAL A 73 -7.27 -17.58 11.47
N ARG A 74 -7.40 -17.83 12.77
CA ARG A 74 -8.58 -17.51 13.58
C ARG A 74 -8.25 -16.51 14.69
N LEU A 75 -9.29 -15.92 15.26
CA LEU A 75 -9.15 -15.03 16.40
C LEU A 75 -8.54 -15.80 17.59
N GLY A 76 -7.46 -15.27 18.14
CA GLY A 76 -6.72 -15.88 19.25
C GLY A 76 -5.48 -16.66 18.83
N ASP A 77 -5.31 -16.94 17.54
CA ASP A 77 -4.09 -17.57 17.03
C ASP A 77 -2.87 -16.66 17.23
N ARG A 78 -1.71 -17.30 17.37
CA ARG A 78 -0.42 -16.63 17.54
C ARG A 78 0.40 -16.75 16.27
N LEU A 79 0.98 -15.64 15.85
CA LEU A 79 1.90 -15.56 14.71
C LEU A 79 3.26 -15.07 15.19
N GLU A 80 4.32 -15.59 14.61
CA GLU A 80 5.67 -15.09 14.84
C GLU A 80 5.93 -13.91 13.88
N LEU A 81 6.30 -12.77 14.46
CA LEU A 81 6.58 -11.54 13.72
C LEU A 81 8.01 -11.09 13.97
N ARG A 82 8.65 -10.65 12.91
CA ARG A 82 9.91 -9.93 12.96
C ARG A 82 9.74 -8.55 12.37
N GLY A 83 10.12 -7.50 13.07
CA GLY A 83 10.01 -6.13 12.59
C GLY A 83 9.94 -5.09 13.71
N PRO A 84 9.68 -3.83 13.35
CA PRO A 84 9.43 -3.32 12.00
C PRO A 84 10.71 -3.28 11.15
N ILE A 85 10.55 -3.49 9.84
CA ILE A 85 11.65 -3.53 8.87
C ILE A 85 11.44 -2.46 7.80
N GLY A 86 12.56 -1.93 7.25
CA GLY A 86 12.56 -0.94 6.17
C GLY A 86 12.76 0.49 6.67
N GLY A 87 13.24 1.36 5.79
CA GLY A 87 13.51 2.77 6.09
C GLY A 87 13.54 3.67 4.86
N HIS A 88 13.62 3.10 3.67
CA HIS A 88 13.63 3.86 2.42
C HIS A 88 12.23 4.31 2.00
N PHE A 89 11.23 3.46 2.18
CA PHE A 89 9.84 3.66 1.77
C PHE A 89 8.97 4.17 2.94
N VAL A 90 9.46 5.19 3.64
CA VAL A 90 8.80 5.73 4.84
C VAL A 90 8.41 7.18 4.60
N TRP A 91 7.19 7.53 5.02
CA TRP A 91 6.70 8.90 5.03
C TRP A 91 6.10 9.26 6.38
N GLU A 92 6.44 10.44 6.86
CA GLU A 92 5.90 11.08 8.05
C GLU A 92 5.53 12.53 7.71
N VAL A 93 4.53 13.09 8.41
CA VAL A 93 4.01 14.44 8.11
C VAL A 93 5.11 15.51 8.11
N GLN A 94 6.13 15.38 8.95
CA GLN A 94 7.25 16.31 9.05
C GLN A 94 8.12 16.34 7.77
N MET A 95 8.06 15.30 6.93
CA MET A 95 8.79 15.27 5.66
C MET A 95 8.16 16.18 4.61
N GLY A 96 6.95 16.68 4.88
CA GLY A 96 6.22 17.60 4.00
C GLY A 96 5.61 16.92 2.77
N GLY A 97 5.35 17.71 1.77
CA GLY A 97 4.71 17.36 0.50
C GLY A 97 4.75 18.51 -0.47
N PRO A 98 3.90 18.49 -1.52
CA PRO A 98 2.74 17.61 -1.76
C PRO A 98 3.08 16.13 -1.85
N LEU A 99 2.15 15.27 -1.48
CA LEU A 99 2.33 13.83 -1.45
C LEU A 99 1.56 13.16 -2.59
N LEU A 100 2.29 12.43 -3.44
CA LEU A 100 1.73 11.58 -4.48
C LEU A 100 1.92 10.11 -4.10
N LEU A 101 0.82 9.41 -3.89
CA LEU A 101 0.78 7.99 -3.60
C LEU A 101 0.27 7.25 -4.84
N VAL A 102 1.01 6.25 -5.33
CA VAL A 102 0.63 5.49 -6.52
C VAL A 102 0.68 4.00 -6.20
N GLY A 103 -0.49 3.39 -6.08
CA GLY A 103 -0.65 1.99 -5.68
C GLY A 103 -1.17 1.10 -6.81
N GLY A 104 -0.57 -0.08 -6.97
CA GLY A 104 -1.05 -1.14 -7.87
C GLY A 104 -1.48 -2.38 -7.08
N GLY A 105 -2.77 -2.75 -7.11
CA GLY A 105 -3.29 -3.90 -6.37
C GLY A 105 -3.00 -3.80 -4.87
N SER A 106 -2.39 -4.83 -4.28
CA SER A 106 -1.99 -4.86 -2.87
C SER A 106 -0.90 -3.83 -2.49
N GLY A 107 -0.28 -3.14 -3.46
CA GLY A 107 0.61 -1.99 -3.21
C GLY A 107 -0.05 -0.80 -2.55
N ILE A 108 -1.36 -0.78 -2.44
CA ILE A 108 -2.09 0.19 -1.63
C ILE A 108 -1.78 0.06 -0.14
N VAL A 109 -1.39 -1.12 0.36
CA VAL A 109 -1.27 -1.43 1.79
C VAL A 109 -0.33 -0.46 2.54
N PRO A 110 0.95 -0.29 2.15
CA PRO A 110 1.84 0.64 2.84
C PRO A 110 1.41 2.11 2.64
N LEU A 111 0.72 2.42 1.54
CA LEU A 111 0.20 3.76 1.28
C LEU A 111 -0.98 4.10 2.19
N MET A 112 -1.81 3.11 2.55
CA MET A 112 -2.87 3.29 3.54
C MET A 112 -2.31 3.60 4.93
N ALA A 113 -1.20 3.00 5.33
CA ALA A 113 -0.53 3.37 6.58
C ALA A 113 -0.13 4.87 6.60
N MET A 114 0.36 5.40 5.46
CA MET A 114 0.69 6.82 5.30
C MET A 114 -0.57 7.71 5.38
N ILE A 115 -1.65 7.32 4.70
CA ILE A 115 -2.93 8.05 4.73
C ILE A 115 -3.51 8.06 6.15
N ARG A 116 -3.55 6.91 6.82
CA ARG A 116 -4.05 6.75 8.18
C ARG A 116 -3.21 7.55 9.20
N HIS A 117 -1.89 7.50 9.08
CA HIS A 117 -0.99 8.35 9.88
C HIS A 117 -1.31 9.83 9.70
N ARG A 118 -1.38 10.29 8.43
CA ARG A 118 -1.73 11.67 8.12
C ARG A 118 -3.06 12.10 8.78
N GLN A 119 -4.07 11.23 8.77
CA GLN A 119 -5.37 11.50 9.40
C GLN A 119 -5.25 11.54 10.93
N ALA A 120 -4.56 10.56 11.53
CA ALA A 120 -4.40 10.44 12.99
C ALA A 120 -3.73 11.69 13.59
N VAL A 121 -2.71 12.23 12.90
CA VAL A 121 -2.02 13.45 13.34
C VAL A 121 -2.66 14.73 12.80
N ARG A 122 -3.83 14.65 12.15
CA ARG A 122 -4.53 15.79 11.51
C ARG A 122 -3.63 16.58 10.56
N GLY A 123 -2.80 15.87 9.80
CA GLY A 123 -1.88 16.47 8.84
C GLY A 123 -2.63 17.12 7.67
N THR A 124 -2.15 18.28 7.23
CA THR A 124 -2.76 19.08 6.14
C THR A 124 -1.98 18.99 4.83
N VAL A 125 -0.96 18.12 4.75
CA VAL A 125 -0.16 17.93 3.52
C VAL A 125 -1.08 17.55 2.36
N PRO A 126 -1.09 18.33 1.25
CA PRO A 126 -1.89 17.99 0.07
C PRO A 126 -1.53 16.60 -0.44
N THR A 127 -2.49 15.72 -0.56
CA THR A 127 -2.26 14.31 -0.87
C THR A 127 -3.14 13.84 -2.01
N ARG A 128 -2.54 13.19 -3.01
CA ARG A 128 -3.23 12.46 -4.08
C ARG A 128 -2.87 10.99 -4.02
N LEU A 129 -3.88 10.14 -4.18
CA LEU A 129 -3.74 8.71 -4.34
C LEU A 129 -4.22 8.32 -5.73
N LEU A 130 -3.30 7.85 -6.59
CA LEU A 130 -3.65 7.14 -7.82
C LEU A 130 -3.65 5.64 -7.50
N TYR A 131 -4.82 5.02 -7.54
CA TYR A 131 -4.98 3.60 -7.25
C TYR A 131 -5.40 2.81 -8.49
N SER A 132 -4.52 1.91 -8.93
CA SER A 132 -4.74 1.00 -10.04
C SER A 132 -5.18 -0.37 -9.55
N SER A 133 -6.36 -0.81 -9.98
CA SER A 133 -6.88 -2.16 -9.74
C SER A 133 -7.38 -2.78 -11.05
N ARG A 134 -7.64 -4.09 -11.06
CA ARG A 134 -8.19 -4.77 -12.23
C ARG A 134 -9.69 -4.49 -12.39
N SER A 135 -10.41 -4.47 -11.28
CA SER A 135 -11.85 -4.20 -11.21
C SER A 135 -12.22 -3.53 -9.87
N GLU A 136 -13.44 -3.03 -9.74
CA GLU A 136 -13.92 -2.45 -8.49
C GLU A 136 -13.96 -3.47 -7.34
N ASP A 137 -14.28 -4.73 -7.63
CA ASP A 137 -14.35 -5.80 -6.63
C ASP A 137 -12.97 -6.17 -6.05
N GLU A 138 -11.89 -5.80 -6.75
CA GLU A 138 -10.50 -6.02 -6.33
C GLU A 138 -9.89 -4.78 -5.66
N VAL A 139 -10.67 -3.73 -5.40
CA VAL A 139 -10.21 -2.52 -4.69
C VAL A 139 -10.16 -2.80 -3.19
N PHE A 140 -8.97 -2.79 -2.59
CA PHE A 140 -8.79 -2.89 -1.14
C PHE A 140 -9.23 -1.59 -0.46
N TYR A 141 -9.73 -1.69 0.76
CA TYR A 141 -10.17 -0.56 1.58
C TYR A 141 -11.21 0.33 0.89
N ARG A 142 -12.01 -0.25 0.01
CA ARG A 142 -12.94 0.51 -0.84
C ARG A 142 -13.83 1.47 -0.07
N ASP A 143 -14.43 1.00 1.03
CA ASP A 143 -15.35 1.82 1.81
C ASP A 143 -14.62 2.90 2.60
N GLU A 144 -13.44 2.59 3.15
CA GLU A 144 -12.58 3.56 3.82
C GLU A 144 -12.12 4.66 2.85
N LEU A 145 -11.65 4.28 1.65
CA LEU A 145 -11.23 5.24 0.62
C LEU A 145 -12.39 6.13 0.14
N LYS A 146 -13.62 5.58 0.02
CA LYS A 146 -14.83 6.36 -0.30
C LYS A 146 -15.20 7.34 0.83
N GLY A 147 -14.92 6.99 2.07
CA GLY A 147 -15.18 7.81 3.26
C GLY A 147 -14.14 8.88 3.55
N LEU A 148 -13.03 8.93 2.81
CA LEU A 148 -12.00 9.95 3.03
C LEU A 148 -12.55 11.35 2.78
N PRO A 149 -12.24 12.34 3.66
CA PRO A 149 -12.63 13.73 3.46
C PRO A 149 -12.09 14.26 2.12
N ARG A 150 -12.94 14.91 1.35
CA ARG A 150 -12.60 15.56 0.06
C ARG A 150 -12.45 17.07 0.15
N SER A 151 -12.74 17.65 1.32
CA SER A 151 -12.59 19.08 1.61
C SER A 151 -11.12 19.48 1.75
N ASP A 152 -10.86 20.79 1.90
CA ASP A 152 -9.51 21.36 2.09
C ASP A 152 -8.66 20.55 3.06
N GLY A 153 -7.52 20.07 2.56
CA GLY A 153 -6.65 19.18 3.30
C GLY A 153 -7.06 17.70 3.29
N GLY A 154 -8.04 17.29 2.48
CA GLY A 154 -8.41 15.88 2.27
C GLY A 154 -7.41 15.11 1.41
N VAL A 155 -7.72 13.83 1.14
CA VAL A 155 -6.99 12.98 0.20
C VAL A 155 -7.81 12.88 -1.08
N GLU A 156 -7.23 13.32 -2.19
CA GLU A 156 -7.83 13.13 -3.52
C GLU A 156 -7.56 11.70 -3.98
N VAL A 157 -8.61 10.89 -4.11
CA VAL A 157 -8.48 9.49 -4.55
C VAL A 157 -8.90 9.38 -6.02
N ILE A 158 -7.98 8.93 -6.85
CA ILE A 158 -8.13 8.75 -8.29
C ILE A 158 -7.98 7.27 -8.60
N TYR A 159 -8.97 6.68 -9.25
CA TYR A 159 -8.95 5.27 -9.60
C TYR A 159 -8.71 5.07 -11.09
N THR A 160 -7.95 4.01 -11.42
CA THR A 160 -7.92 3.43 -12.76
C THR A 160 -8.21 1.93 -12.69
N LEU A 161 -9.25 1.48 -13.42
CA LEU A 161 -9.62 0.07 -13.52
C LEU A 161 -9.17 -0.50 -14.85
N THR A 162 -8.31 -1.52 -14.82
CA THR A 162 -7.57 -1.96 -16.02
C THR A 162 -8.23 -3.09 -16.79
N ARG A 163 -9.25 -3.77 -16.22
CA ARG A 163 -9.93 -4.91 -16.87
C ARG A 163 -11.44 -4.75 -16.94
N ARG A 164 -12.11 -4.52 -15.80
CA ARG A 164 -13.56 -4.44 -15.71
C ARG A 164 -13.99 -3.18 -14.97
N GLN A 165 -14.84 -2.40 -15.59
CA GLN A 165 -15.44 -1.20 -15.01
C GLN A 165 -16.92 -1.47 -14.72
N PRO A 166 -17.46 -0.99 -13.60
CA PRO A 166 -18.90 -1.03 -13.35
C PRO A 166 -19.65 -0.07 -14.28
N SER A 167 -20.95 -0.29 -14.46
CA SER A 167 -21.80 0.63 -15.20
C SER A 167 -21.74 2.04 -14.58
N GLY A 168 -21.60 3.06 -15.43
CA GLY A 168 -21.49 4.46 -14.98
C GLY A 168 -20.10 4.82 -14.40
N TRP A 169 -19.07 4.01 -14.64
CA TRP A 169 -17.72 4.33 -14.20
C TRP A 169 -17.23 5.67 -14.77
N ALA A 170 -16.85 6.60 -13.88
CA ALA A 170 -16.34 7.93 -14.24
C ALA A 170 -14.83 8.10 -14.05
N GLY A 171 -14.14 7.08 -13.52
CA GLY A 171 -12.70 7.08 -13.37
C GLY A 171 -11.96 6.62 -14.64
N TYR A 172 -10.65 6.50 -14.55
CA TYR A 172 -9.86 6.01 -15.67
C TYR A 172 -10.09 4.50 -15.92
N ALA A 173 -10.05 4.09 -17.20
CA ALA A 173 -10.27 2.72 -17.66
C ALA A 173 -9.06 2.21 -18.47
N ARG A 174 -7.84 2.41 -17.94
CA ARG A 174 -6.57 2.12 -18.63
C ARG A 174 -5.46 1.76 -17.64
N ARG A 175 -4.38 1.18 -18.14
CA ARG A 175 -3.15 1.04 -17.35
C ARG A 175 -2.52 2.41 -17.11
N VAL A 176 -1.77 2.51 -16.00
CA VAL A 176 -1.01 3.73 -15.73
C VAL A 176 0.11 3.86 -16.76
N ASP A 177 0.18 5.00 -17.39
CA ASP A 177 1.19 5.43 -18.34
C ASP A 177 1.54 6.91 -18.12
N ILE A 178 2.45 7.44 -18.90
CA ILE A 178 2.93 8.80 -18.75
C ILE A 178 1.83 9.86 -18.96
N ASP A 179 0.83 9.58 -19.81
CA ASP A 179 -0.24 10.53 -20.06
C ASP A 179 -1.19 10.59 -18.87
N LEU A 180 -1.54 9.42 -18.28
CA LEU A 180 -2.32 9.37 -17.05
C LEU A 180 -1.57 10.05 -15.89
N LEU A 181 -0.25 9.83 -15.78
CA LEU A 181 0.56 10.48 -14.76
C LEU A 181 0.58 12.01 -14.96
N ARG A 182 0.66 12.49 -16.20
CA ARG A 182 0.61 13.94 -16.51
C ARG A 182 -0.70 14.57 -16.09
N ASP A 183 -1.82 13.84 -16.23
CA ASP A 183 -3.14 14.34 -15.84
C ASP A 183 -3.31 14.42 -14.32
N VAL A 184 -2.73 13.46 -13.57
CA VAL A 184 -3.05 13.29 -12.16
C VAL A 184 -1.94 13.69 -11.20
N ALA A 185 -0.67 13.68 -11.62
CA ALA A 185 0.44 14.01 -10.75
C ALA A 185 0.51 15.51 -10.44
N TRP A 186 1.15 15.85 -9.33
CA TRP A 186 1.49 17.24 -9.05
C TRP A 186 2.52 17.74 -10.07
N PRO A 187 2.51 19.01 -10.44
CA PRO A 187 3.58 19.56 -11.28
C PRO A 187 4.94 19.43 -10.55
N ALA A 188 6.00 19.15 -11.32
CA ALA A 188 7.33 18.85 -10.75
C ALA A 188 7.94 20.01 -9.95
N ASP A 189 7.62 21.26 -10.32
CA ASP A 189 8.06 22.48 -9.62
C ASP A 189 7.46 22.62 -8.22
N ALA A 190 6.33 21.98 -7.94
CA ALA A 190 5.78 21.86 -6.58
C ALA A 190 6.63 20.91 -5.69
N ARG A 191 7.67 20.26 -6.24
CA ARG A 191 8.59 19.35 -5.54
C ARG A 191 7.89 18.26 -4.73
N PRO A 192 6.95 17.50 -5.30
CA PRO A 192 6.22 16.49 -4.56
C PRO A 192 7.13 15.35 -4.07
N LEU A 193 6.70 14.69 -2.98
CA LEU A 193 7.19 13.37 -2.60
C LEU A 193 6.29 12.33 -3.24
N ALA A 194 6.86 11.37 -3.96
CA ALA A 194 6.12 10.30 -4.59
C ALA A 194 6.47 8.94 -3.97
N TYR A 195 5.45 8.16 -3.63
CA TYR A 195 5.57 6.79 -3.13
C TYR A 195 4.83 5.84 -4.06
N VAL A 196 5.56 4.94 -4.68
CA VAL A 196 5.04 4.01 -5.70
C VAL A 196 5.20 2.59 -5.21
N CYS A 197 4.10 1.85 -5.05
CA CYS A 197 4.12 0.47 -4.60
C CYS A 197 3.22 -0.42 -5.45
N GLY A 198 3.71 -1.60 -5.80
CA GLY A 198 2.97 -2.55 -6.63
C GLY A 198 3.85 -3.61 -7.29
N PRO A 199 3.31 -4.33 -8.29
CA PRO A 199 4.09 -5.27 -9.10
C PRO A 199 5.26 -4.58 -9.79
N THR A 200 6.38 -5.29 -9.96
CA THR A 200 7.62 -4.74 -10.49
C THR A 200 7.43 -3.90 -11.75
N GLN A 201 6.76 -4.44 -12.78
CA GLN A 201 6.55 -3.71 -14.04
C GLN A 201 5.71 -2.43 -13.86
N PHE A 202 4.72 -2.45 -12.96
CA PHE A 202 3.91 -1.27 -12.62
C PHE A 202 4.79 -0.18 -12.00
N VAL A 203 5.59 -0.55 -11.02
CA VAL A 203 6.48 0.39 -10.31
C VAL A 203 7.49 1.00 -11.27
N GLU A 204 8.13 0.20 -12.15
CA GLU A 204 9.08 0.70 -13.16
C GLU A 204 8.43 1.69 -14.14
N THR A 205 7.23 1.37 -14.63
CA THR A 205 6.47 2.26 -15.52
C THR A 205 6.17 3.59 -14.87
N VAL A 206 5.66 3.57 -13.63
CA VAL A 206 5.29 4.78 -12.88
C VAL A 206 6.54 5.60 -12.53
N ALA A 207 7.56 4.97 -11.96
CA ALA A 207 8.77 5.68 -11.54
C ALA A 207 9.49 6.35 -12.74
N THR A 208 9.65 5.62 -13.84
CA THR A 208 10.22 6.17 -15.08
C THR A 208 9.36 7.32 -15.63
N GLY A 209 8.02 7.15 -15.63
CA GLY A 209 7.10 8.19 -16.07
C GLY A 209 7.21 9.46 -15.25
N LEU A 210 7.25 9.36 -13.92
CA LEU A 210 7.41 10.52 -13.02
C LEU A 210 8.74 11.24 -13.24
N VAL A 211 9.85 10.51 -13.38
CA VAL A 211 11.16 11.10 -13.68
C VAL A 211 11.13 11.79 -15.04
N THR A 212 10.50 11.20 -16.05
CA THR A 212 10.32 11.83 -17.38
C THR A 212 9.48 13.11 -17.31
N LEU A 213 8.54 13.18 -16.35
CA LEU A 213 7.74 14.40 -16.08
C LEU A 213 8.49 15.44 -15.22
N GLY A 214 9.77 15.22 -14.92
CA GLY A 214 10.65 16.16 -14.23
C GLY A 214 10.72 15.97 -12.69
N TYR A 215 10.19 14.88 -12.17
CA TYR A 215 10.36 14.57 -10.74
C TYR A 215 11.83 14.27 -10.42
N ASP A 216 12.32 14.80 -9.32
CA ASP A 216 13.62 14.45 -8.79
C ASP A 216 13.63 12.96 -8.38
N PRO A 217 14.51 12.11 -8.96
CA PRO A 217 14.55 10.68 -8.64
C PRO A 217 14.70 10.37 -7.15
N ILE A 218 15.36 11.25 -6.39
CA ILE A 218 15.55 11.07 -4.94
C ILE A 218 14.22 11.19 -4.17
N ARG A 219 13.25 11.90 -4.74
CA ARG A 219 11.92 12.12 -4.18
C ARG A 219 10.89 11.10 -4.68
N VAL A 220 11.26 10.18 -5.56
CA VAL A 220 10.44 9.05 -6.00
C VAL A 220 10.87 7.80 -5.25
N LYS A 221 10.11 7.41 -4.24
CA LYS A 221 10.34 6.22 -3.43
C LYS A 221 9.54 5.06 -3.98
N THR A 222 10.18 3.90 -4.10
CA THR A 222 9.56 2.73 -4.73
C THR A 222 9.68 1.50 -3.86
N GLU A 223 8.61 0.70 -3.83
CA GLU A 223 8.60 -0.64 -3.23
C GLU A 223 7.92 -1.62 -4.19
N ARG A 224 8.51 -2.80 -4.33
CA ARG A 224 8.06 -3.81 -5.29
C ARG A 224 7.70 -5.08 -4.55
N PHE A 225 6.63 -5.73 -5.01
CA PHE A 225 6.29 -7.08 -4.60
C PHE A 225 5.92 -7.92 -5.82
N GLY A 226 5.92 -9.20 -5.64
CA GLY A 226 5.75 -10.19 -6.70
C GLY A 226 6.94 -11.15 -6.73
N PRO A 227 6.92 -12.18 -7.58
CA PRO A 227 8.06 -13.07 -7.69
C PRO A 227 9.28 -12.22 -8.03
N THR A 228 10.24 -12.16 -7.14
CA THR A 228 11.59 -11.77 -7.46
C THR A 228 12.01 -12.71 -8.56
N GLY A 229 12.14 -12.20 -9.79
CA GLY A 229 12.55 -13.00 -10.92
C GLY A 229 13.78 -13.80 -10.52
N GLY A 230 13.57 -15.10 -10.33
CA GLY A 230 14.65 -16.05 -10.31
C GLY A 230 15.25 -16.01 -11.70
N GLY A 231 16.51 -15.60 -11.76
CA GLY A 231 17.35 -15.81 -12.92
C GLY A 231 17.65 -17.29 -13.09
#